data_9dd26d0dfd6ff78874062de60f9761b3
#
_entry.id   9dd26d0dfd6ff78874062de60f9761b3
#
_cell.length_a   1.000
_cell.length_b   1.000
_cell.length_c   1.000
_cell.angle_alpha   90.00
_cell.angle_beta   90.00
_cell.angle_gamma   90.00
#
_symmetry.space_group_name_H-M   'P 1'
#
loop_
_entity.id
_entity.type
_entity.pdbx_description
1 polymer ?
#
loop_
_entity_poly.entity_id
_entity_poly.type
_entity_poly.pdbx_seq_one_letter_code
_entity_poly.pdbx_strand_id
1 'polypeptide(L)'
;MCRFEFVRYAESLAQSQPTFEPLAQALAAPLNLVDTTLRDLTLQALTRHQPDLVLISVPFPGAVYAAFRMAQAIKQAHPHIRLALGGGFVNTELRELTEPRVFDYFDFVTLDAGERPLLALLEHLEGKRSVQRLVRTFVRDADTAQVRYLNWAEPDVPFGEVGTPTWDGLPLDRYLSLLDMLNPMNRLWSDGRWNKLTVAHGCYWKKCS
;
A
#
# COMPACT_ATOMS: atom_id res chain seq x y z
N MET A 1 -10.04 -16.07 18.95
CA MET A 1 -11.06 -15.08 19.31
C MET A 1 -10.70 -13.79 18.54
N CYS A 2 -11.52 -13.38 17.58
CA CYS A 2 -11.25 -12.19 16.79
C CYS A 2 -11.51 -10.96 17.68
N ARG A 3 -10.47 -10.15 17.95
CA ARG A 3 -10.65 -8.87 18.61
C ARG A 3 -10.88 -7.82 17.53
N PHE A 4 -12.08 -7.29 17.48
CA PHE A 4 -12.44 -6.20 16.61
C PHE A 4 -12.88 -5.00 17.46
N GLU A 5 -12.13 -3.92 17.39
CA GLU A 5 -12.42 -2.65 18.07
C GLU A 5 -12.49 -1.51 17.08
N PHE A 6 -13.64 -0.92 16.89
CA PHE A 6 -13.81 0.27 16.05
C PHE A 6 -13.11 1.51 16.61
N VAL A 7 -13.05 1.62 17.94
CA VAL A 7 -12.62 2.85 18.63
C VAL A 7 -11.12 2.99 18.71
N ARG A 8 -10.37 1.86 18.71
CA ARG A 8 -8.90 1.82 18.86
C ARG A 8 -8.21 1.07 17.74
N TYR A 9 -8.88 0.96 16.62
CA TYR A 9 -8.34 0.22 15.48
C TYR A 9 -6.93 0.73 15.08
N ALA A 10 -6.75 2.03 15.00
CA ALA A 10 -5.48 2.63 14.65
C ALA A 10 -4.40 2.44 15.74
N GLU A 11 -4.79 2.49 17.01
CA GLU A 11 -3.84 2.38 18.13
C GLU A 11 -3.31 0.96 18.33
N SER A 12 -4.16 -0.05 18.21
CA SER A 12 -3.74 -1.45 18.39
C SER A 12 -2.91 -2.01 17.24
N LEU A 13 -3.03 -1.41 16.05
CA LEU A 13 -2.32 -1.79 14.85
C LEU A 13 -1.20 -0.81 14.45
N ALA A 14 -1.02 0.27 15.20
CA ALA A 14 -0.07 1.33 14.88
C ALA A 14 1.38 1.03 15.31
N GLN A 15 1.65 -0.12 15.93
CA GLN A 15 3.00 -0.49 16.32
C GLN A 15 3.76 -1.05 15.12
N SER A 16 4.70 -0.27 14.62
CA SER A 16 5.71 -0.76 13.69
C SER A 16 6.56 -1.83 14.39
N GLN A 17 6.71 -2.98 13.76
CA GLN A 17 7.55 -4.05 14.27
C GLN A 17 8.94 -3.93 13.64
N PRO A 18 10.03 -4.07 14.43
CA PRO A 18 11.39 -3.88 13.92
C PRO A 18 11.85 -5.00 12.99
N THR A 19 11.11 -6.12 12.92
CA THR A 19 11.45 -7.28 12.10
C THR A 19 10.23 -7.83 11.39
N PHE A 20 10.47 -8.59 10.32
CA PHE A 20 9.42 -9.27 9.56
C PHE A 20 8.80 -10.48 10.29
N GLU A 21 9.48 -11.00 11.30
CA GLU A 21 9.11 -12.27 11.96
C GLU A 21 7.69 -12.28 12.55
N PRO A 22 7.22 -11.26 13.29
CA PRO A 22 5.85 -11.24 13.80
C PRO A 22 4.80 -11.24 12.68
N LEU A 23 5.08 -10.57 11.56
CA LEU A 23 4.21 -10.56 10.39
C LEU A 23 4.19 -11.95 9.73
N ALA A 24 5.34 -12.58 9.54
CA ALA A 24 5.46 -13.92 8.98
C ALA A 24 4.67 -14.95 9.79
N GLN A 25 4.80 -14.92 11.12
CA GLN A 25 4.06 -15.80 12.02
C GLN A 25 2.54 -15.57 11.92
N ALA A 26 2.12 -14.31 11.89
CA ALA A 26 0.71 -13.96 11.72
C ALA A 26 0.15 -14.45 10.38
N LEU A 27 0.92 -14.32 9.29
CA LEU A 27 0.54 -14.76 7.95
C LEU A 27 0.53 -16.29 7.81
N ALA A 28 1.31 -17.02 8.59
CA ALA A 28 1.31 -18.49 8.65
C ALA A 28 0.14 -19.05 9.47
N ALA A 29 -0.47 -18.24 10.34
CA ALA A 29 -1.58 -18.67 11.17
C ALA A 29 -2.85 -18.97 10.33
N PRO A 30 -3.72 -19.88 10.80
CA PRO A 30 -5.00 -20.14 10.17
C PRO A 30 -5.83 -18.88 10.02
N LEU A 31 -6.56 -18.77 8.90
CA LEU A 31 -7.42 -17.62 8.61
C LEU A 31 -8.53 -17.51 9.66
N ASN A 32 -8.66 -16.34 10.25
CA ASN A 32 -9.82 -15.98 11.07
C ASN A 32 -10.97 -15.44 10.18
N LEU A 33 -12.08 -15.04 10.79
CA LEU A 33 -13.24 -14.52 10.07
C LEU A 33 -12.89 -13.27 9.23
N VAL A 34 -12.09 -12.35 9.78
CA VAL A 34 -11.69 -11.12 9.09
C VAL A 34 -10.79 -11.45 7.90
N ASP A 35 -9.81 -12.33 8.10
CA ASP A 35 -8.92 -12.80 7.03
C ASP A 35 -9.68 -13.47 5.90
N THR A 36 -10.64 -14.33 6.24
CA THR A 36 -11.49 -15.02 5.27
C THR A 36 -12.31 -14.02 4.46
N THR A 37 -12.95 -13.06 5.13
CA THR A 37 -13.72 -12.01 4.47
C THR A 37 -12.84 -11.15 3.56
N LEU A 38 -11.66 -10.74 4.04
CA LEU A 38 -10.71 -9.95 3.26
C LEU A 38 -10.25 -10.71 2.01
N ARG A 39 -9.90 -11.99 2.16
CA ARG A 39 -9.54 -12.86 1.04
C ARG A 39 -10.65 -12.94 0.01
N ASP A 40 -11.88 -13.21 0.45
CA ASP A 40 -13.01 -13.43 -0.43
C ASP A 40 -13.37 -12.15 -1.21
N LEU A 41 -13.35 -10.99 -0.54
CA LEU A 41 -13.53 -9.69 -1.19
C LEU A 41 -12.40 -9.39 -2.19
N THR A 42 -11.16 -9.73 -1.85
CA THR A 42 -10.01 -9.57 -2.75
C THR A 42 -10.20 -10.40 -4.01
N LEU A 43 -10.53 -11.68 -3.87
CA LEU A 43 -10.72 -12.58 -5.02
C LEU A 43 -11.94 -12.17 -5.87
N GLN A 44 -13.02 -11.70 -5.26
CA GLN A 44 -14.17 -11.14 -5.98
C GLN A 44 -13.76 -9.91 -6.82
N ALA A 45 -12.95 -9.02 -6.26
CA ALA A 45 -12.44 -7.86 -6.99
C ALA A 45 -11.57 -8.27 -8.18
N LEU A 46 -10.68 -9.26 -8.01
CA LEU A 46 -9.87 -9.78 -9.11
C LEU A 46 -10.73 -10.39 -10.22
N THR A 47 -11.73 -11.19 -9.86
CA THR A 47 -12.65 -11.79 -10.83
C THR A 47 -13.40 -10.72 -11.62
N ARG A 48 -13.80 -9.65 -10.95
CA ARG A 48 -14.54 -8.55 -11.56
C ARG A 48 -13.67 -7.69 -12.49
N HIS A 49 -12.43 -7.40 -12.09
CA HIS A 49 -11.58 -6.42 -12.77
C HIS A 49 -10.52 -7.03 -13.66
N GLN A 50 -10.17 -8.29 -13.44
CA GLN A 50 -9.15 -9.06 -14.19
C GLN A 50 -7.86 -8.26 -14.45
N PRO A 51 -7.21 -7.72 -13.38
CA PRO A 51 -6.04 -6.89 -13.54
C PRO A 51 -4.78 -7.71 -13.83
N ASP A 52 -3.86 -7.15 -14.61
CA ASP A 52 -2.49 -7.67 -14.77
C ASP A 52 -1.56 -7.17 -13.67
N LEU A 53 -1.89 -6.00 -13.10
CA LEU A 53 -1.14 -5.34 -12.01
C LEU A 53 -2.10 -4.87 -10.93
N VAL A 54 -1.74 -5.18 -9.66
CA VAL A 54 -2.44 -4.67 -8.48
C VAL A 54 -1.48 -3.80 -7.67
N LEU A 55 -1.91 -2.58 -7.37
CA LEU A 55 -1.19 -1.62 -6.55
C LEU A 55 -1.83 -1.57 -5.16
N ILE A 56 -1.04 -1.78 -4.11
CA ILE A 56 -1.52 -1.71 -2.74
C ILE A 56 -0.82 -0.54 -2.04
N SER A 57 -1.61 0.46 -1.66
CA SER A 57 -1.13 1.60 -0.89
C SER A 57 -1.35 1.36 0.60
N VAL A 58 -0.27 1.38 1.38
CA VAL A 58 -0.29 1.22 2.84
C VAL A 58 0.03 2.57 3.48
N PRO A 59 -0.98 3.29 3.98
CA PRO A 59 -0.76 4.61 4.57
C PRO A 59 -0.12 4.56 5.97
N PHE A 60 -0.45 3.53 6.77
CA PHE A 60 -0.04 3.39 8.17
C PHE A 60 0.30 1.94 8.53
N PRO A 61 1.09 1.71 9.60
CA PRO A 61 1.47 0.37 10.06
C PRO A 61 0.29 -0.60 10.24
N GLY A 62 -0.86 -0.08 10.69
CA GLY A 62 -2.07 -0.87 10.89
C GLY A 62 -2.65 -1.55 9.64
N ALA A 63 -2.32 -1.07 8.45
CA ALA A 63 -2.79 -1.66 7.20
C ALA A 63 -1.83 -2.71 6.63
N VAL A 64 -0.63 -2.86 7.20
CA VAL A 64 0.43 -3.77 6.68
C VAL A 64 -0.05 -5.21 6.62
N TYR A 65 -0.57 -5.72 7.74
CA TYR A 65 -1.05 -7.11 7.80
C TYR A 65 -2.12 -7.40 6.74
N ALA A 66 -3.10 -6.52 6.60
CA ALA A 66 -4.15 -6.67 5.59
C ALA A 66 -3.59 -6.66 4.17
N ALA A 67 -2.63 -5.77 3.87
CA ALA A 67 -1.97 -5.70 2.58
C ALA A 67 -1.25 -7.01 2.23
N PHE A 68 -0.52 -7.58 3.20
CA PHE A 68 0.17 -8.87 3.00
C PHE A 68 -0.79 -10.04 2.90
N ARG A 69 -1.92 -10.05 3.64
CA ARG A 69 -2.98 -11.06 3.47
C ARG A 69 -3.63 -11.00 2.09
N MET A 70 -3.90 -9.81 1.59
CA MET A 70 -4.40 -9.63 0.21
C MET A 70 -3.39 -10.15 -0.81
N ALA A 71 -2.13 -9.74 -0.67
CA ALA A 71 -1.06 -10.18 -1.56
C ALA A 71 -0.89 -11.70 -1.54
N GLN A 72 -0.92 -12.33 -0.37
CA GLN A 72 -0.89 -13.79 -0.21
C GLN A 72 -2.04 -14.46 -0.97
N ALA A 73 -3.26 -13.97 -0.80
CA ALA A 73 -4.44 -14.51 -1.48
C ALA A 73 -4.32 -14.38 -3.00
N ILE A 74 -3.83 -13.23 -3.48
CA ILE A 74 -3.62 -12.98 -4.92
C ILE A 74 -2.56 -13.93 -5.48
N LYS A 75 -1.38 -14.02 -4.83
CA LYS A 75 -0.29 -14.89 -5.30
C LYS A 75 -0.66 -16.37 -5.30
N GLN A 76 -1.48 -16.81 -4.36
CA GLN A 76 -1.98 -18.19 -4.30
C GLN A 76 -2.98 -18.51 -5.41
N ALA A 77 -3.90 -17.58 -5.70
CA ALA A 77 -4.96 -17.81 -6.69
C ALA A 77 -4.53 -17.42 -8.11
N HIS A 78 -3.74 -16.38 -8.28
CA HIS A 78 -3.35 -15.77 -9.54
C HIS A 78 -1.86 -15.35 -9.54
N PRO A 79 -0.91 -16.31 -9.55
CA PRO A 79 0.52 -16.03 -9.40
C PRO A 79 1.11 -15.16 -10.53
N HIS A 80 0.42 -15.05 -11.65
CA HIS A 80 0.83 -14.23 -12.78
C HIS A 80 0.56 -12.73 -12.58
N ILE A 81 -0.36 -12.36 -11.67
CA ILE A 81 -0.65 -10.96 -11.37
C ILE A 81 0.55 -10.32 -10.69
N ARG A 82 0.98 -9.19 -11.21
CA ARG A 82 2.05 -8.40 -10.58
C ARG A 82 1.50 -7.56 -9.44
N LEU A 83 2.28 -7.46 -8.37
CA LEU A 83 1.91 -6.72 -7.16
C LEU A 83 2.96 -5.67 -6.85
N ALA A 84 2.51 -4.43 -6.63
CA ALA A 84 3.37 -3.36 -6.14
C ALA A 84 2.83 -2.79 -4.82
N LEU A 85 3.74 -2.57 -3.89
CA LEU A 85 3.50 -1.98 -2.58
C LEU A 85 4.02 -0.55 -2.55
N GLY A 86 3.24 0.36 -2.02
CA GLY A 86 3.62 1.76 -1.81
C GLY A 86 2.85 2.41 -0.67
N GLY A 87 2.91 3.72 -0.58
CA GLY A 87 2.18 4.51 0.41
C GLY A 87 3.02 5.02 1.57
N GLY A 88 2.39 5.72 2.51
CA GLY A 88 3.06 6.42 3.60
C GLY A 88 3.93 5.54 4.48
N PHE A 89 3.44 4.36 4.86
CA PHE A 89 4.22 3.39 5.64
C PHE A 89 5.51 2.98 4.93
N VAL A 90 5.43 2.70 3.63
CA VAL A 90 6.59 2.31 2.83
C VAL A 90 7.63 3.43 2.81
N ASN A 91 7.17 4.67 2.68
CA ASN A 91 8.02 5.85 2.63
C ASN A 91 8.70 6.18 3.96
N THR A 92 8.14 5.79 5.09
CA THR A 92 8.72 6.07 6.41
C THR A 92 9.50 4.89 6.97
N GLU A 93 8.99 3.67 6.83
CA GLU A 93 9.52 2.50 7.53
C GLU A 93 10.36 1.57 6.63
N LEU A 94 10.18 1.62 5.30
CA LEU A 94 10.82 0.68 4.38
C LEU A 94 11.87 1.33 3.46
N ARG A 95 12.39 2.51 3.82
CA ARG A 95 13.40 3.20 2.99
C ARG A 95 14.72 2.43 2.87
N GLU A 96 15.04 1.60 3.85
CA GLU A 96 16.22 0.74 3.89
C GLU A 96 15.83 -0.74 3.85
N LEU A 97 14.85 -1.08 3.02
CA LEU A 97 14.33 -2.44 2.92
C LEU A 97 15.42 -3.42 2.48
N THR A 98 15.74 -4.38 3.35
CA THR A 98 16.69 -5.47 3.09
C THR A 98 16.07 -6.86 3.25
N GLU A 99 14.83 -6.95 3.73
CA GLU A 99 14.13 -8.20 3.98
C GLU A 99 13.58 -8.83 2.68
N PRO A 100 14.17 -9.92 2.18
CA PRO A 100 13.78 -10.50 0.90
C PRO A 100 12.42 -11.19 0.92
N ARG A 101 11.91 -11.61 2.09
CA ARG A 101 10.61 -12.29 2.23
C ARG A 101 9.43 -11.39 1.88
N VAL A 102 9.60 -10.07 1.87
CA VAL A 102 8.60 -9.14 1.35
C VAL A 102 8.25 -9.46 -0.10
N PHE A 103 9.24 -9.93 -0.87
CA PHE A 103 9.11 -10.24 -2.29
C PHE A 103 8.52 -11.63 -2.58
N ASP A 104 8.16 -12.39 -1.55
CA ASP A 104 7.30 -13.56 -1.70
C ASP A 104 5.82 -13.15 -1.87
N TYR A 105 5.51 -11.90 -1.52
CA TYR A 105 4.17 -11.31 -1.59
C TYR A 105 4.05 -10.23 -2.67
N PHE A 106 5.09 -9.42 -2.85
CA PHE A 106 5.10 -8.29 -3.79
C PHE A 106 6.24 -8.44 -4.80
N ASP A 107 6.00 -8.05 -6.03
CA ASP A 107 7.05 -8.02 -7.06
C ASP A 107 7.88 -6.73 -6.96
N PHE A 108 7.25 -5.64 -6.52
CA PHE A 108 7.84 -4.30 -6.45
C PHE A 108 7.45 -3.58 -5.17
N VAL A 109 8.36 -2.77 -4.63
CA VAL A 109 8.08 -1.84 -3.53
C VAL A 109 8.56 -0.45 -3.96
N THR A 110 7.65 0.53 -4.03
CA THR A 110 7.93 1.87 -4.58
C THR A 110 7.93 2.93 -3.49
N LEU A 111 8.86 3.89 -3.59
CA LEU A 111 9.04 4.98 -2.64
C LEU A 111 8.61 6.33 -3.20
N ASP A 112 8.34 7.25 -2.27
CA ASP A 112 8.08 8.68 -2.47
C ASP A 112 6.84 8.97 -3.35
N ALA A 113 6.85 10.05 -4.12
CA ALA A 113 5.77 10.39 -5.04
C ALA A 113 5.59 9.25 -6.07
N GLY A 114 4.41 8.64 -6.07
CA GLY A 114 4.15 7.38 -6.76
C GLY A 114 4.02 7.48 -8.28
N GLU A 115 3.82 8.67 -8.82
CA GLU A 115 3.51 8.88 -10.24
C GLU A 115 4.66 8.42 -11.14
N ARG A 116 5.88 8.91 -10.89
CA ARG A 116 7.04 8.56 -11.72
C ARG A 116 7.44 7.08 -11.57
N PRO A 117 7.55 6.50 -10.36
CA PRO A 117 7.75 5.07 -10.19
C PRO A 117 6.69 4.22 -10.90
N LEU A 118 5.41 4.60 -10.81
CA LEU A 118 4.33 3.87 -11.46
C LEU A 118 4.46 3.89 -12.98
N LEU A 119 4.70 5.05 -13.59
CA LEU A 119 4.90 5.15 -15.04
C LEU A 119 6.08 4.30 -15.49
N ALA A 120 7.22 4.38 -14.78
CA ALA A 120 8.39 3.55 -15.06
C ALA A 120 8.11 2.04 -14.93
N LEU A 121 7.30 1.66 -13.94
CA LEU A 121 6.87 0.28 -13.74
C LEU A 121 5.96 -0.22 -14.88
N LEU A 122 4.99 0.58 -15.29
CA LEU A 122 4.10 0.23 -16.41
C LEU A 122 4.90 0.05 -17.70
N GLU A 123 5.81 0.95 -18.02
CA GLU A 123 6.70 0.81 -19.18
C GLU A 123 7.57 -0.45 -19.10
N HIS A 124 8.02 -0.82 -17.90
CA HIS A 124 8.77 -2.05 -17.68
C HIS A 124 7.92 -3.30 -17.96
N LEU A 125 6.72 -3.34 -17.41
CA LEU A 125 5.80 -4.47 -17.60
C LEU A 125 5.34 -4.62 -19.05
N GLU A 126 5.29 -3.52 -19.81
CA GLU A 126 5.05 -3.51 -21.25
C GLU A 126 6.30 -3.87 -22.10
N GLY A 127 7.43 -4.15 -21.46
CA GLY A 127 8.69 -4.46 -22.17
C GLY A 127 9.42 -3.25 -22.79
N LYS A 128 8.94 -2.03 -22.52
CA LYS A 128 9.51 -0.78 -23.07
C LYS A 128 10.67 -0.24 -22.25
N ARG A 129 10.84 -0.70 -21.00
CA ARG A 129 11.85 -0.25 -20.05
C ARG A 129 12.57 -1.44 -19.41
N SER A 130 13.90 -1.38 -19.36
CA SER A 130 14.70 -2.34 -18.60
C SER A 130 14.45 -2.17 -17.09
N VAL A 131 14.52 -3.26 -16.33
CA VAL A 131 14.35 -3.25 -14.87
C VAL A 131 15.36 -2.32 -14.18
N GLN A 132 16.60 -2.24 -14.67
CA GLN A 132 17.64 -1.35 -14.12
C GLN A 132 17.31 0.13 -14.23
N ARG A 133 16.33 0.49 -15.04
CA ARG A 133 15.85 1.86 -15.23
C ARG A 133 14.56 2.17 -14.46
N LEU A 134 14.18 1.32 -13.51
CA LEU A 134 13.11 1.64 -12.57
C LEU A 134 13.51 2.80 -11.66
N VAL A 135 12.51 3.56 -11.21
CA VAL A 135 12.68 4.77 -10.40
C VAL A 135 12.19 4.48 -8.99
N ARG A 136 13.01 4.73 -7.98
CA ARG A 136 12.70 4.58 -6.55
C ARG A 136 11.94 3.28 -6.22
N THR A 137 12.44 2.18 -6.76
CA THR A 137 11.78 0.88 -6.66
C THR A 137 12.73 -0.17 -6.08
N PHE A 138 12.29 -0.88 -5.05
CA PHE A 138 12.96 -2.09 -4.59
C PHE A 138 12.43 -3.29 -5.37
N VAL A 139 13.35 -4.19 -5.68
CA VAL A 139 13.08 -5.48 -6.33
C VAL A 139 13.91 -6.57 -5.66
N ARG A 140 13.50 -7.82 -5.80
CA ARG A 140 14.37 -8.96 -5.49
C ARG A 140 15.20 -9.28 -6.72
N ASP A 141 16.50 -9.31 -6.57
CA ASP A 141 17.43 -9.71 -7.61
C ASP A 141 17.24 -11.21 -7.93
N ALA A 142 17.11 -11.54 -9.20
CA ALA A 142 16.81 -12.91 -9.63
C ALA A 142 17.99 -13.88 -9.39
N ASP A 143 19.23 -13.40 -9.45
CA ASP A 143 20.41 -14.23 -9.35
C ASP A 143 20.85 -14.43 -7.90
N THR A 144 20.78 -13.37 -7.10
CA THR A 144 21.27 -13.37 -5.70
C THR A 144 20.18 -13.54 -4.66
N ALA A 145 18.91 -13.40 -5.05
CA ALA A 145 17.73 -13.34 -4.17
C ALA A 145 17.78 -12.19 -3.15
N GLN A 146 18.71 -11.26 -3.27
CA GLN A 146 18.84 -10.11 -2.39
C GLN A 146 17.95 -8.96 -2.83
N VAL A 147 17.62 -8.08 -1.90
CA VAL A 147 16.89 -6.86 -2.18
C VAL A 147 17.80 -5.83 -2.84
N ARG A 148 17.34 -5.25 -3.93
CA ARG A 148 18.05 -4.17 -4.64
C ARG A 148 17.15 -2.95 -4.74
N TYR A 149 17.70 -1.79 -4.41
CA TYR A 149 17.07 -0.50 -4.68
C TYR A 149 17.52 0.03 -6.04
N LEU A 150 16.55 0.30 -6.89
CA LEU A 150 16.76 0.84 -8.24
C LEU A 150 16.21 2.26 -8.28
N ASN A 151 17.06 3.20 -8.67
CA ASN A 151 16.67 4.60 -8.76
C ASN A 151 17.33 5.26 -9.97
N TRP A 152 16.74 5.05 -11.13
CA TRP A 152 17.17 5.73 -12.34
C TRP A 152 16.90 7.23 -12.22
N ALA A 153 17.86 8.04 -12.64
CA ALA A 153 17.77 9.49 -12.58
C ALA A 153 16.77 10.00 -13.62
N GLU A 154 15.56 10.28 -13.16
CA GLU A 154 14.45 10.78 -13.97
C GLU A 154 13.65 11.80 -13.15
N PRO A 155 13.24 12.94 -13.73
CA PRO A 155 12.48 13.95 -12.99
C PRO A 155 11.09 13.43 -12.60
N ASP A 156 10.59 13.91 -11.47
CA ASP A 156 9.21 13.65 -11.06
C ASP A 156 8.22 14.25 -12.05
N VAL A 157 7.00 13.69 -12.04
CA VAL A 157 5.87 14.31 -12.75
C VAL A 157 5.58 15.66 -12.12
N PRO A 158 5.56 16.75 -12.89
CA PRO A 158 5.23 18.07 -12.37
C PRO A 158 3.86 18.05 -11.69
N PHE A 159 3.73 18.73 -10.54
CA PHE A 159 2.49 18.75 -9.77
C PHE A 159 1.27 19.17 -10.62
N GLY A 160 1.44 20.12 -11.53
CA GLY A 160 0.37 20.55 -12.43
C GLY A 160 -0.08 19.51 -13.46
N GLU A 161 0.69 18.44 -13.67
CA GLU A 161 0.39 17.35 -14.60
C GLU A 161 -0.21 16.12 -13.91
N VAL A 162 -0.18 16.05 -12.57
CA VAL A 162 -0.75 14.93 -11.79
C VAL A 162 -2.27 14.85 -11.92
N GLY A 163 -2.91 15.95 -12.27
CA GLY A 163 -4.36 16.02 -12.40
C GLY A 163 -5.09 16.29 -11.09
N THR A 164 -6.39 16.45 -11.18
CA THR A 164 -7.27 16.70 -10.03
C THR A 164 -7.85 15.39 -9.53
N PRO A 165 -7.80 15.10 -8.22
CA PRO A 165 -8.48 13.94 -7.67
C PRO A 165 -9.97 13.94 -7.98
N THR A 166 -10.52 12.76 -8.30
CA THR A 166 -11.94 12.58 -8.51
C THR A 166 -12.45 11.47 -7.57
N TRP A 167 -13.70 11.59 -7.16
CA TRP A 167 -14.39 10.61 -6.31
C TRP A 167 -15.47 9.85 -7.10
N ASP A 168 -15.55 10.04 -8.41
CA ASP A 168 -16.52 9.40 -9.27
C ASP A 168 -16.41 7.87 -9.18
N GLY A 169 -17.52 7.20 -9.01
CA GLY A 169 -17.59 5.75 -8.87
C GLY A 169 -17.31 5.21 -7.47
N LEU A 170 -16.91 6.05 -6.51
CA LEU A 170 -16.81 5.63 -5.11
C LEU A 170 -18.19 5.58 -4.45
N PRO A 171 -18.53 4.47 -3.75
CA PRO A 171 -19.81 4.33 -3.04
C PRO A 171 -19.77 5.10 -1.71
N LEU A 172 -19.64 6.42 -1.76
CA LEU A 172 -19.41 7.28 -0.57
C LEU A 172 -20.48 7.10 0.51
N ASP A 173 -21.71 6.78 0.11
CA ASP A 173 -22.83 6.55 1.03
C ASP A 173 -22.69 5.25 1.84
N ARG A 174 -21.81 4.36 1.42
CA ARG A 174 -21.53 3.09 2.12
C ARG A 174 -20.37 3.18 3.10
N TYR A 175 -19.60 4.26 3.08
CA TYR A 175 -18.54 4.47 4.06
C TYR A 175 -19.14 4.95 5.39
N LEU A 176 -18.66 4.36 6.49
CA LEU A 176 -19.01 4.83 7.82
C LEU A 176 -18.57 6.28 7.99
N SER A 177 -19.52 7.11 8.43
CA SER A 177 -19.20 8.47 8.85
C SER A 177 -18.45 8.45 10.18
N LEU A 178 -17.53 9.37 10.39
CA LEU A 178 -16.91 9.58 11.70
C LEU A 178 -17.94 9.93 12.78
N LEU A 179 -19.10 10.48 12.39
CA LEU A 179 -20.22 10.75 13.28
C LEU A 179 -20.88 9.48 13.82
N ASP A 180 -20.79 8.38 13.07
CA ASP A 180 -21.34 7.10 13.47
C ASP A 180 -20.42 6.30 14.39
N MET A 181 -19.20 6.81 14.62
CA MET A 181 -18.24 6.19 15.52
C MET A 181 -18.52 6.57 16.97
N LEU A 182 -18.38 5.61 17.87
CA LEU A 182 -18.70 5.77 19.30
C LEU A 182 -17.77 6.74 20.05
N ASN A 183 -16.62 7.11 19.48
CA ASN A 183 -15.69 8.02 20.14
C ASN A 183 -16.16 9.48 20.00
N PRO A 184 -16.54 10.16 21.09
CA PRO A 184 -17.04 11.54 21.04
C PRO A 184 -15.98 12.53 20.50
N MET A 185 -14.68 12.24 20.59
CA MET A 185 -13.64 13.07 20.00
C MET A 185 -13.72 13.16 18.48
N ASN A 186 -14.28 12.15 17.81
CA ASN A 186 -14.48 12.19 16.37
C ASN A 186 -15.46 13.30 15.97
N ARG A 187 -16.44 13.64 16.83
CA ARG A 187 -17.38 14.74 16.61
C ARG A 187 -16.73 16.11 16.71
N LEU A 188 -15.71 16.26 17.55
CA LEU A 188 -15.00 17.54 17.71
C LEU A 188 -14.11 17.86 16.50
N TRP A 189 -13.61 16.82 15.82
CA TRP A 189 -12.68 16.98 14.69
C TRP A 189 -13.35 16.84 13.32
N SER A 190 -14.60 16.41 13.27
CA SER A 190 -15.29 16.17 12.01
C SER A 190 -16.80 16.36 12.13
N ASP A 191 -17.27 17.55 11.77
CA ASP A 191 -18.72 17.87 11.73
C ASP A 191 -19.41 17.34 10.46
N GLY A 192 -18.75 16.49 9.68
CA GLY A 192 -19.29 15.98 8.44
C GLY A 192 -18.24 15.44 7.47
N ARG A 193 -18.63 15.37 6.21
CA ARG A 193 -17.76 14.93 5.11
C ARG A 193 -16.87 16.08 4.66
N TRP A 194 -15.56 15.90 4.76
CA TRP A 194 -14.56 16.90 4.37
C TRP A 194 -13.90 16.53 3.05
N ASN A 195 -13.80 17.51 2.16
CA ASN A 195 -12.88 17.44 1.04
C ASN A 195 -11.52 17.97 1.49
N LYS A 196 -10.48 17.15 1.41
CA LYS A 196 -9.11 17.57 1.66
C LYS A 196 -8.47 17.93 0.33
N LEU A 197 -8.04 19.18 0.22
CA LEU A 197 -7.33 19.67 -0.96
C LEU A 197 -5.86 19.86 -0.61
N THR A 198 -4.97 19.34 -1.45
CA THR A 198 -3.54 19.62 -1.37
C THR A 198 -3.23 20.84 -2.23
N VAL A 199 -2.89 21.94 -1.59
CA VAL A 199 -2.54 23.19 -2.30
C VAL A 199 -1.09 23.20 -2.75
N ALA A 200 -0.20 22.52 -1.99
CA ALA A 200 1.21 22.40 -2.31
C ALA A 200 1.79 21.14 -1.66
N HIS A 201 2.77 20.53 -2.30
CA HIS A 201 3.60 19.47 -1.72
C HIS A 201 4.81 20.07 -1.00
N GLY A 202 5.14 19.47 0.14
CA GLY A 202 6.30 19.85 0.93
C GLY A 202 5.92 20.36 2.32
N CYS A 203 6.94 20.57 3.11
CA CYS A 203 6.83 21.08 4.46
C CYS A 203 7.70 22.33 4.60
N TYR A 204 7.13 23.41 5.14
CA TYR A 204 7.88 24.63 5.44
C TYR A 204 9.06 24.38 6.41
N TRP A 205 8.97 23.35 7.23
CA TRP A 205 10.01 23.00 8.19
C TRP A 205 11.25 22.37 7.56
N LYS A 206 11.13 21.71 6.42
CA LYS A 206 12.23 21.12 5.61
C LYS A 206 13.25 20.28 6.39
N LYS A 207 12.85 19.71 7.53
CA LYS A 207 13.72 18.88 8.39
C LYS A 207 13.31 17.41 8.44
N CYS A 208 12.28 17.02 7.72
CA CYS A 208 11.94 15.62 7.53
C CYS A 208 12.87 15.06 6.45
N SER A 209 13.66 14.07 6.83
CA SER A 209 14.52 13.30 5.93
C SER A 209 13.68 12.33 5.09
#